data_e50c5a52fd52496a109033d2966c1a7f
#
_entry.id   e50c5a52fd52496a109033d2966c1a7f
#
_cell.length_a   1.000
_cell.length_b   1.000
_cell.length_c   1.000
_cell.angle_alpha   90.00
_cell.angle_beta   90.00
_cell.angle_gamma   90.00
#
_symmetry.space_group_name_H-M   'P 1'
#
loop_
_entity.id
_entity.type
_entity.pdbx_description
1 polymer ?
#
loop_
_entity_poly.entity_id
_entity_poly.type
_entity_poly.pdbx_seq_one_letter_code
_entity_poly.pdbx_strand_id
1 'polypeptide(L)'
;MEKKIIKINDKDYVLEMTRNSIKWLEASGFSIDEFYKKPLTYFDLIWTSLFIANNKDVAQNPNLALKLIETYEKEGKKPAEIVKFGIEQYKAFMNALADIDLNLDEKIEIVE
;
A
#
# COMPACT_ATOMS: atom_id res chain seq x y z
N MET A 1 3.88 -11.11 -4.17
CA MET A 1 4.19 -9.70 -3.98
C MET A 1 5.52 -9.52 -3.27
N GLU A 2 6.20 -8.45 -3.57
CA GLU A 2 7.48 -8.19 -2.94
C GLU A 2 7.32 -7.68 -1.52
N LYS A 3 8.21 -8.13 -0.65
CA LYS A 3 8.36 -7.60 0.70
C LYS A 3 9.59 -6.72 0.76
N LYS A 4 9.53 -5.68 1.57
CA LYS A 4 10.65 -4.80 1.82
C LYS A 4 10.80 -4.65 3.33
N ILE A 5 12.04 -4.79 3.82
CA ILE A 5 12.30 -4.61 5.25
C ILE A 5 13.00 -3.28 5.43
N ILE A 6 12.47 -2.43 6.32
CA ILE A 6 13.10 -1.17 6.68
C ILE A 6 13.30 -1.11 8.18
N LYS A 7 14.29 -0.34 8.60
CA LYS A 7 14.58 -0.13 10.01
C LYS A 7 14.21 1.30 10.39
N ILE A 8 13.42 1.44 11.44
CA ILE A 8 13.05 2.74 12.01
C ILE A 8 13.27 2.65 13.51
N ASN A 9 14.13 3.51 14.05
CA ASN A 9 14.45 3.56 15.48
C ASN A 9 14.85 2.17 16.00
N ASP A 10 15.78 1.51 15.28
CA ASP A 10 16.33 0.19 15.58
C ASP A 10 15.33 -0.97 15.55
N LYS A 11 14.11 -0.73 15.08
CA LYS A 11 13.11 -1.78 14.92
C LYS A 11 12.90 -2.06 13.43
N ASP A 12 12.85 -3.33 13.07
CA ASP A 12 12.58 -3.77 11.70
C ASP A 12 11.06 -3.79 11.43
N TYR A 13 10.68 -3.25 10.28
CA TYR A 13 9.30 -3.30 9.80
C TYR A 13 9.29 -3.99 8.45
N VAL A 14 8.38 -4.95 8.30
CA VAL A 14 8.19 -5.66 7.03
C VAL A 14 7.05 -5.00 6.28
N LEU A 15 7.34 -4.49 5.10
CA LEU A 15 6.39 -3.75 4.26
C LEU A 15 5.96 -4.62 3.08
N GLU A 16 4.65 -4.67 2.85
CA GLU A 16 4.08 -5.48 1.78
C GLU A 16 2.72 -4.94 1.38
N MET A 17 2.45 -4.87 0.09
CA MET A 17 1.13 -4.48 -0.42
C MET A 17 0.33 -5.76 -0.68
N THR A 18 -0.39 -6.21 0.35
CA THR A 18 -1.21 -7.42 0.28
C THR A 18 -2.65 -7.09 -0.15
N ARG A 19 -3.45 -8.15 -0.40
CA ARG A 19 -4.87 -7.97 -0.64
C ARG A 19 -5.55 -7.20 0.52
N ASN A 20 -5.18 -7.52 1.75
CA ASN A 20 -5.73 -6.81 2.92
C ASN A 20 -5.29 -5.34 2.96
N SER A 21 -4.04 -5.05 2.56
CA SER A 21 -3.56 -3.67 2.43
C SER A 21 -4.42 -2.88 1.44
N ILE A 22 -4.72 -3.49 0.30
CA ILE A 22 -5.51 -2.86 -0.75
C ILE A 22 -6.97 -2.65 -0.30
N LYS A 23 -7.56 -3.64 0.38
CA LYS A 23 -8.89 -3.49 0.95
C LYS A 23 -8.96 -2.34 1.95
N TRP A 24 -7.92 -2.21 2.76
CA TRP A 24 -7.82 -1.09 3.70
C TRP A 24 -7.75 0.25 2.97
N LEU A 25 -6.96 0.33 1.89
CA LEU A 25 -6.88 1.53 1.06
C LEU A 25 -8.25 1.92 0.48
N GLU A 26 -8.95 0.95 -0.09
CA GLU A 26 -10.28 1.19 -0.67
C GLU A 26 -11.26 1.70 0.40
N ALA A 27 -11.25 1.07 1.57
CA ALA A 27 -12.10 1.48 2.69
C ALA A 27 -11.76 2.88 3.20
N SER A 28 -10.53 3.33 3.00
CA SER A 28 -10.05 4.67 3.40
C SER A 28 -10.32 5.74 2.33
N GLY A 29 -10.96 5.37 1.22
CA GLY A 29 -11.29 6.30 0.15
C GLY A 29 -10.16 6.55 -0.84
N PHE A 30 -9.16 5.69 -0.89
CA PHE A 30 -8.03 5.84 -1.80
C PHE A 30 -8.47 5.66 -3.26
N SER A 31 -7.98 6.54 -4.15
CA SER A 31 -8.12 6.39 -5.59
C SER A 31 -6.83 6.84 -6.27
N ILE A 32 -6.21 5.94 -7.04
CA ILE A 32 -4.96 6.25 -7.72
C ILE A 32 -5.15 7.37 -8.75
N ASP A 33 -6.33 7.43 -9.37
CA ASP A 33 -6.64 8.44 -10.40
C ASP A 33 -6.76 9.84 -9.79
N GLU A 34 -7.05 9.93 -8.49
CA GLU A 34 -7.20 11.20 -7.79
C GLU A 34 -5.97 11.59 -6.96
N PHE A 35 -4.88 10.84 -7.10
CA PHE A 35 -3.66 11.08 -6.32
C PHE A 35 -3.22 12.54 -6.38
N TYR A 36 -3.28 13.15 -7.55
CA TYR A 36 -2.82 14.53 -7.75
C TYR A 36 -3.72 15.58 -7.11
N LYS A 37 -4.95 15.20 -6.74
CA LYS A 37 -5.88 16.13 -6.08
C LYS A 37 -5.60 16.23 -4.58
N LYS A 38 -5.16 15.14 -3.97
CA LYS A 38 -4.89 15.07 -2.52
C LYS A 38 -3.58 14.31 -2.29
N PRO A 39 -2.45 14.83 -2.79
CA PRO A 39 -1.21 14.06 -2.79
C PRO A 39 -0.71 13.69 -1.40
N LEU A 40 -0.80 14.57 -0.42
CA LEU A 40 -0.32 14.28 0.93
C LEU A 40 -1.20 13.21 1.61
N THR A 41 -2.52 13.34 1.47
CA THR A 41 -3.46 12.37 2.05
C THR A 41 -3.20 10.98 1.49
N TYR A 42 -3.07 10.86 0.18
CA TYR A 42 -2.86 9.56 -0.46
C TYR A 42 -1.45 9.02 -0.24
N PHE A 43 -0.45 9.89 -0.12
CA PHE A 43 0.90 9.52 0.28
C PHE A 43 0.86 8.79 1.64
N ASP A 44 0.20 9.39 2.62
CA ASP A 44 0.08 8.84 3.97
C ASP A 44 -0.69 7.52 3.97
N LEU A 45 -1.73 7.40 3.15
CA LEU A 45 -2.51 6.17 3.04
C LEU A 45 -1.67 5.02 2.47
N ILE A 46 -0.90 5.27 1.41
CA ILE A 46 -0.04 4.24 0.82
C ILE A 46 1.04 3.81 1.81
N TRP A 47 1.72 4.76 2.45
CA TRP A 47 2.70 4.47 3.48
C TRP A 47 2.11 3.54 4.54
N THR A 48 0.96 3.91 5.10
CA THR A 48 0.30 3.15 6.17
C THR A 48 -0.09 1.75 5.70
N SER A 49 -0.65 1.64 4.50
CA SER A 49 -1.12 0.35 3.97
C SER A 49 -0.02 -0.70 3.88
N LEU A 50 1.21 -0.27 3.64
CA LEU A 50 2.37 -1.17 3.54
C LEU A 50 2.72 -1.82 4.87
N PHE A 51 2.40 -1.18 5.99
CA PHE A 51 2.73 -1.68 7.32
C PHE A 51 1.70 -2.66 7.88
N ILE A 52 0.46 -2.62 7.38
CA ILE A 52 -0.68 -3.31 8.01
C ILE A 52 -0.53 -4.82 8.01
N ALA A 53 -0.02 -5.39 6.93
CA ALA A 53 -0.02 -6.84 6.75
C ALA A 53 0.86 -7.60 7.74
N ASN A 54 2.02 -7.04 8.09
CA ASN A 54 3.05 -7.78 8.83
C ASN A 54 3.46 -7.12 10.15
N ASN A 55 2.78 -6.06 10.57
CA ASN A 55 3.12 -5.33 11.80
C ASN A 55 1.85 -5.11 12.61
N LYS A 56 1.63 -5.97 13.59
CA LYS A 56 0.38 -6.02 14.39
C LYS A 56 0.03 -4.71 15.08
N ASP A 57 1.02 -4.04 15.64
CA ASP A 57 0.82 -2.78 16.35
C ASP A 57 0.23 -1.71 15.41
N VAL A 58 0.75 -1.63 14.19
CA VAL A 58 0.24 -0.69 13.18
C VAL A 58 -1.14 -1.12 12.68
N ALA A 59 -1.36 -2.44 12.50
CA ALA A 59 -2.67 -2.94 12.07
C ALA A 59 -3.76 -2.59 13.08
N GLN A 60 -3.44 -2.62 14.37
CA GLN A 60 -4.38 -2.27 15.44
C GLN A 60 -4.57 -0.76 15.58
N ASN A 61 -3.55 0.02 15.27
CA ASN A 61 -3.59 1.48 15.36
C ASN A 61 -2.82 2.09 14.18
N PRO A 62 -3.49 2.28 13.04
CA PRO A 62 -2.82 2.80 11.83
C PRO A 62 -2.16 4.17 12.01
N ASN A 63 -2.59 4.97 12.98
CA ASN A 63 -1.97 6.27 13.25
C ASN A 63 -0.50 6.15 13.66
N LEU A 64 -0.07 4.98 14.16
CA LEU A 64 1.34 4.74 14.47
C LEU A 64 2.22 4.87 13.23
N ALA A 65 1.72 4.45 12.07
CA ALA A 65 2.48 4.55 10.83
C ALA A 65 2.81 6.00 10.47
N LEU A 66 1.89 6.92 10.75
CA LEU A 66 2.11 8.35 10.46
C LEU A 66 3.23 8.92 11.33
N LYS A 67 3.31 8.49 12.58
CA LYS A 67 4.41 8.90 13.47
C LYS A 67 5.74 8.36 12.99
N LEU A 68 5.73 7.18 12.38
CA LEU A 68 6.95 6.57 11.84
C LEU A 68 7.51 7.32 10.64
N ILE A 69 6.69 8.04 9.89
CA ILE A 69 7.16 8.89 8.78
C ILE A 69 8.15 9.93 9.32
N GLU A 70 7.76 10.62 10.37
CA GLU A 70 8.60 11.66 10.96
C GLU A 70 9.92 11.10 11.50
N THR A 71 9.87 9.96 12.17
CA THR A 71 11.07 9.31 12.69
C THR A 71 11.99 8.88 11.56
N TYR A 72 11.42 8.31 10.50
CA TYR A 72 12.17 7.86 9.32
C TYR A 72 12.91 9.04 8.66
N GLU A 73 12.23 10.17 8.52
CA GLU A 73 12.83 11.40 7.97
C GLU A 73 13.96 11.91 8.87
N LYS A 74 13.77 11.91 10.19
CA LYS A 74 14.80 12.35 11.14
C LYS A 74 16.06 11.48 11.08
N GLU A 75 15.93 10.24 10.66
CA GLU A 75 17.05 9.32 10.46
C GLU A 75 17.76 9.54 9.13
N GLY A 76 17.39 10.56 8.36
CA GLY A 76 18.00 10.90 7.08
C GLY A 76 17.52 10.06 5.91
N LYS A 77 16.41 9.35 6.08
CA LYS A 77 15.84 8.48 5.04
C LYS A 77 14.66 9.15 4.37
N LYS A 78 14.27 8.64 3.20
CA LYS A 78 13.26 9.29 2.35
C LYS A 78 11.98 8.45 2.27
N PRO A 79 10.89 8.86 2.95
CA PRO A 79 9.62 8.16 2.85
C PRO A 79 9.08 8.05 1.42
N ALA A 80 9.40 9.01 0.55
CA ALA A 80 8.93 9.00 -0.82
C ALA A 80 9.38 7.75 -1.59
N GLU A 81 10.55 7.20 -1.29
CA GLU A 81 11.04 5.98 -1.93
C GLU A 81 10.18 4.77 -1.53
N ILE A 82 9.74 4.76 -0.28
CA ILE A 82 8.87 3.69 0.23
C ILE A 82 7.47 3.80 -0.39
N VAL A 83 6.93 5.01 -0.48
CA VAL A 83 5.62 5.24 -1.10
C VAL A 83 5.66 4.89 -2.58
N LYS A 84 6.75 5.20 -3.28
CA LYS A 84 6.94 4.79 -4.68
C LYS A 84 6.89 3.28 -4.82
N PHE A 85 7.58 2.55 -3.95
CA PHE A 85 7.51 1.09 -3.90
C PHE A 85 6.05 0.63 -3.72
N GLY A 86 5.32 1.23 -2.80
CA GLY A 86 3.91 0.91 -2.55
C GLY A 86 3.03 1.13 -3.78
N ILE A 87 3.22 2.24 -4.49
CA ILE A 87 2.46 2.54 -5.71
C ILE A 87 2.75 1.50 -6.79
N GLU A 88 4.01 1.12 -6.97
CA GLU A 88 4.40 0.12 -7.96
C GLU A 88 3.75 -1.24 -7.65
N GLN A 89 3.75 -1.64 -6.38
CA GLN A 89 3.12 -2.89 -5.96
C GLN A 89 1.60 -2.84 -6.11
N TYR A 90 0.98 -1.72 -5.78
CA TYR A 90 -0.46 -1.50 -5.97
C TYR A 90 -0.83 -1.65 -7.45
N LYS A 91 -0.11 -0.99 -8.34
CA LYS A 91 -0.37 -1.04 -9.78
C LYS A 91 -0.20 -2.47 -10.33
N ALA A 92 0.84 -3.18 -9.89
CA ALA A 92 1.07 -4.56 -10.31
C ALA A 92 -0.08 -5.47 -9.90
N PHE A 93 -0.60 -5.30 -8.67
CA PHE A 93 -1.74 -6.07 -8.19
C PHE A 93 -3.00 -5.77 -9.01
N MET A 94 -3.27 -4.49 -9.27
CA MET A 94 -4.46 -4.09 -10.02
C MET A 94 -4.41 -4.56 -11.48
N ASN A 95 -3.22 -4.57 -12.09
CA ASN A 95 -3.04 -5.12 -13.44
C ASN A 95 -3.32 -6.62 -13.48
N ALA A 96 -2.85 -7.36 -12.49
CA ALA A 96 -3.11 -8.80 -12.40
C ALA A 96 -4.60 -9.08 -12.20
N LEU A 97 -5.28 -8.26 -11.40
CA LEU A 97 -6.71 -8.37 -11.16
C LEU A 97 -7.51 -8.09 -12.44
N ALA A 98 -7.11 -7.08 -13.21
CA ALA A 98 -7.75 -6.75 -14.47
C ALA A 98 -7.66 -7.91 -15.46
N ASP A 99 -6.51 -8.60 -15.52
CA ASP A 99 -6.33 -9.77 -16.37
C ASP A 99 -7.29 -10.90 -15.97
N ILE A 100 -7.47 -11.12 -14.69
CA ILE A 100 -8.42 -12.13 -14.17
C ILE A 100 -9.86 -11.75 -14.54
N ASP A 101 -10.23 -10.49 -14.40
CA ASP A 101 -11.58 -10.01 -14.73
C ASP A 101 -11.88 -10.18 -16.22
N LEU A 102 -10.91 -9.91 -17.08
CA LEU A 102 -11.05 -10.12 -18.51
C LEU A 102 -11.29 -11.60 -18.84
N ASN A 103 -10.57 -12.50 -18.18
CA ASN A 103 -10.73 -13.93 -18.35
C ASN A 103 -12.10 -14.41 -17.88
N LEU A 104 -12.61 -13.84 -16.78
CA LEU A 104 -13.94 -14.16 -16.29
C LEU A 104 -15.03 -13.70 -17.24
N ASP A 105 -14.89 -12.52 -17.83
CA ASP A 105 -15.83 -11.99 -18.80
C ASP A 105 -15.88 -12.88 -20.04
N GLU A 106 -14.74 -13.33 -20.53
CA GLU A 106 -14.66 -14.28 -21.65
C GLU A 106 -15.40 -15.57 -21.35
N LYS A 107 -15.22 -16.11 -20.14
CA LYS A 107 -15.91 -17.33 -19.72
C LYS A 107 -17.41 -17.15 -19.65
N ILE A 108 -17.88 -16.03 -19.19
CA ILE A 108 -19.30 -15.70 -19.14
C ILE A 108 -19.91 -15.64 -20.54
N GLU A 109 -19.21 -15.03 -21.48
CA GLU A 109 -19.63 -14.95 -22.87
C GLU A 109 -19.74 -16.32 -23.52
N ILE A 110 -18.80 -17.23 -23.23
CA ILE A 110 -18.80 -18.59 -23.76
C ILE A 110 -20.00 -19.39 -23.25
N VAL A 111 -20.37 -19.19 -21.99
CA VAL A 111 -21.48 -19.90 -21.34
C VAL A 111 -22.85 -19.44 -21.87
N GLU A 112 -22.97 -18.21 -22.23
CA GLU A 112 -24.20 -17.65 -22.76
C GLU A 112 -24.44 -18.13 -24.21
#